data_e8d9a0fd7c18a15bc4d4e1b7a8bbd1ac
#
_entry.id   e8d9a0fd7c18a15bc4d4e1b7a8bbd1ac
#
_cell.length_a   1.000
_cell.length_b   1.000
_cell.length_c   1.000
_cell.angle_alpha   90.00
_cell.angle_beta   90.00
_cell.angle_gamma   90.00
#
_symmetry.space_group_name_H-M   'P 1'
#
loop_
_entity.id
_entity.type
_entity.pdbx_description
1 polymer ?
#
loop_
_entity_poly.entity_id
_entity_poly.type
_entity_poly.pdbx_seq_one_letter_code
_entity_poly.pdbx_strand_id
1 'polypeptide(L)'
;MRGLVVVCFVCGILLGCDQSRVYEQNADFPERYWTVNEKPEFEFTIEQPADTYTLYGNIRNSVSYPYARIFFNYYLQDSTGADIETKLESQYLFDAKTGKPFGNSGLGDIYDHSFPLLTNYQFKHRGRYKIKLEQLMRVDTLKGILAVGVRVEKSTPK
;
A
#
# COMPACT_ATOMS: atom_id res chain seq x y z
N MET A 1 9.01 62.86 -2.02
CA MET A 1 9.68 61.60 -1.64
C MET A 1 8.59 60.52 -1.47
N ARG A 2 8.50 59.61 -2.39
CA ARG A 2 7.47 58.57 -2.46
C ARG A 2 8.09 57.24 -1.93
N GLY A 3 7.70 56.87 -0.70
CA GLY A 3 8.14 55.64 -0.09
C GLY A 3 7.41 54.42 -0.74
N LEU A 4 8.17 53.57 -1.39
CA LEU A 4 7.71 52.31 -1.96
C LEU A 4 7.69 51.26 -0.85
N VAL A 5 6.52 50.93 -0.38
CA VAL A 5 6.29 49.84 0.61
C VAL A 5 6.27 48.53 -0.19
N VAL A 6 7.35 47.74 -0.14
CA VAL A 6 7.41 46.39 -0.68
C VAL A 6 6.82 45.46 0.37
N VAL A 7 5.58 45.05 0.16
CA VAL A 7 4.94 43.97 0.96
C VAL A 7 5.44 42.60 0.42
N CYS A 8 6.40 42.03 1.13
CA CYS A 8 6.83 40.61 0.89
C CYS A 8 5.70 39.69 1.37
N PHE A 9 4.92 39.18 0.42
CA PHE A 9 3.95 38.11 0.66
C PHE A 9 4.71 36.80 0.78
N VAL A 10 5.08 36.43 2.01
CA VAL A 10 5.67 35.10 2.31
C VAL A 10 4.55 34.07 2.23
N CYS A 11 4.47 33.40 1.07
CA CYS A 11 3.58 32.27 0.86
C CYS A 11 4.14 31.07 1.65
N GLY A 12 3.65 30.87 2.88
CA GLY A 12 3.98 29.69 3.70
C GLY A 12 3.40 28.44 3.05
N ILE A 13 4.25 27.63 2.44
CA ILE A 13 3.91 26.29 1.97
C ILE A 13 3.73 25.42 3.21
N LEU A 14 2.48 25.25 3.65
CA LEU A 14 2.11 24.26 4.66
C LEU A 14 2.25 22.87 4.01
N LEU A 15 3.43 22.27 4.15
CA LEU A 15 3.62 20.84 3.91
C LEU A 15 2.85 20.11 5.00
N GLY A 16 1.61 19.75 4.70
CA GLY A 16 0.81 18.88 5.55
C GLY A 16 1.44 17.49 5.58
N CYS A 17 2.35 17.24 6.53
CA CYS A 17 2.76 15.87 6.84
C CYS A 17 1.54 15.12 7.39
N ASP A 18 1.13 14.06 6.74
CA ASP A 18 0.14 13.12 7.28
C ASP A 18 0.77 12.40 8.47
N GLN A 19 0.46 12.91 9.68
CA GLN A 19 1.04 12.41 10.94
C GLN A 19 0.56 11.00 11.30
N SER A 20 -0.48 10.49 10.65
CA SER A 20 -0.97 9.13 10.85
C SER A 20 -0.09 8.08 10.15
N ARG A 21 0.56 8.48 9.04
CA ARG A 21 1.37 7.58 8.23
C ARG A 21 2.70 7.26 8.91
N VAL A 22 2.88 5.97 9.23
CA VAL A 22 4.10 5.44 9.84
C VAL A 22 5.07 4.91 8.79
N TYR A 23 4.53 4.32 7.73
CA TYR A 23 5.31 3.67 6.68
C TYR A 23 4.51 3.58 5.38
N GLU A 24 5.19 3.72 4.25
CA GLU A 24 4.64 3.37 2.93
C GLU A 24 5.78 3.06 1.97
N GLN A 25 5.71 1.91 1.33
CA GLN A 25 6.65 1.50 0.29
C GLN A 25 5.97 0.61 -0.73
N ASN A 26 6.38 0.73 -1.99
CA ASN A 26 5.97 -0.12 -3.09
C ASN A 26 7.18 -0.83 -3.69
N ALA A 27 6.98 -2.04 -4.17
CA ALA A 27 7.89 -2.77 -5.04
C ALA A 27 7.35 -2.68 -6.47
N ASP A 28 8.13 -2.04 -7.34
CA ASP A 28 7.76 -1.85 -8.74
C ASP A 28 8.16 -3.08 -9.58
N PHE A 29 7.33 -3.39 -10.57
CA PHE A 29 7.58 -4.40 -11.59
C PHE A 29 7.77 -3.72 -12.96
N PRO A 30 9.01 -3.37 -13.35
CA PRO A 30 9.28 -2.64 -14.59
C PRO A 30 8.77 -3.35 -15.84
N GLU A 31 8.76 -4.68 -15.84
CA GLU A 31 8.26 -5.52 -16.93
C GLU A 31 6.73 -5.63 -16.96
N ARG A 32 6.04 -4.92 -16.04
CA ARG A 32 4.57 -4.89 -15.90
C ARG A 32 3.95 -6.27 -15.65
N TYR A 33 4.65 -7.13 -14.91
CA TYR A 33 4.12 -8.40 -14.43
C TYR A 33 4.74 -8.78 -13.07
N TRP A 34 3.98 -9.54 -12.29
CA TRP A 34 4.40 -10.08 -11.00
C TRP A 34 4.52 -11.60 -11.12
N THR A 35 5.72 -12.16 -10.94
CA THR A 35 5.95 -13.60 -11.00
C THR A 35 5.67 -14.27 -9.66
N VAL A 36 5.33 -15.58 -9.70
CA VAL A 36 5.09 -16.39 -8.49
C VAL A 36 6.34 -16.51 -7.60
N ASN A 37 7.54 -16.34 -8.17
CA ASN A 37 8.80 -16.39 -7.44
C ASN A 37 9.15 -15.07 -6.73
N GLU A 38 8.57 -13.97 -7.15
CA GLU A 38 8.76 -12.66 -6.52
C GLU A 38 7.81 -12.53 -5.34
N LYS A 39 8.39 -12.44 -4.14
CA LYS A 39 7.66 -12.26 -2.88
C LYS A 39 8.15 -10.98 -2.20
N PRO A 40 7.65 -9.81 -2.63
CA PRO A 40 8.07 -8.53 -2.07
C PRO A 40 7.93 -8.49 -0.55
N GLU A 41 8.95 -7.97 0.12
CA GLU A 41 9.01 -7.82 1.57
C GLU A 41 9.14 -6.34 1.94
N PHE A 42 8.40 -5.92 2.95
CA PHE A 42 8.31 -4.54 3.42
C PHE A 42 8.58 -4.51 4.91
N GLU A 43 9.72 -3.92 5.30
CA GLU A 43 10.13 -3.83 6.71
C GLU A 43 9.78 -2.44 7.27
N PHE A 44 9.12 -2.40 8.42
CA PHE A 44 8.74 -1.17 9.11
C PHE A 44 8.95 -1.31 10.63
N THR A 45 8.99 -0.17 11.31
CA THR A 45 9.20 -0.13 12.76
C THR A 45 7.97 0.40 13.48
N ILE A 46 7.55 -0.30 14.51
CA ILE A 46 6.51 0.14 15.44
C ILE A 46 7.18 0.71 16.68
N GLU A 47 7.02 2.02 16.87
CA GLU A 47 7.58 2.74 18.01
C GLU A 47 6.65 2.74 19.24
N GLN A 48 5.35 2.73 19.01
CA GLN A 48 4.32 2.85 20.06
C GLN A 48 3.34 1.68 20.01
N PRO A 49 3.66 0.53 20.61
CA PRO A 49 2.80 -0.66 20.54
C PRO A 49 1.47 -0.51 21.30
N ALA A 50 1.33 0.50 22.15
CA ALA A 50 0.06 0.83 22.81
C ALA A 50 -0.99 1.40 21.84
N ASP A 51 -0.55 1.97 20.72
CA ASP A 51 -1.45 2.48 19.68
C ASP A 51 -2.02 1.34 18.85
N THR A 52 -3.12 1.61 18.17
CA THR A 52 -3.66 0.73 17.14
C THR A 52 -3.27 1.22 15.75
N TYR A 53 -3.16 0.28 14.82
CA TYR A 53 -2.69 0.53 13.46
C TYR A 53 -3.62 -0.09 12.43
N THR A 54 -3.68 0.54 11.27
CA THR A 54 -4.29 -0.05 10.07
C THR A 54 -3.18 -0.28 9.04
N LEU A 55 -3.10 -1.51 8.55
CA LEU A 55 -2.18 -1.93 7.52
C LEU A 55 -2.95 -2.03 6.21
N TYR A 56 -2.45 -1.39 5.17
CA TYR A 56 -3.04 -1.40 3.85
C TYR A 56 -2.15 -2.14 2.87
N GLY A 57 -2.79 -2.89 1.97
CA GLY A 57 -2.18 -3.37 0.74
C GLY A 57 -2.43 -2.39 -0.39
N ASN A 58 -1.40 -2.11 -1.17
CA ASN A 58 -1.49 -1.28 -2.35
C ASN A 58 -1.21 -2.13 -3.60
N ILE A 59 -2.01 -1.94 -4.64
CA ILE A 59 -1.79 -2.59 -5.95
C ILE A 59 -1.94 -1.54 -7.03
N ARG A 60 -0.94 -1.46 -7.91
CA ARG A 60 -0.98 -0.68 -9.14
C ARG A 60 -1.07 -1.61 -10.32
N ASN A 61 -2.11 -1.45 -11.14
CA ASN A 61 -2.31 -2.27 -12.33
C ASN A 61 -2.65 -1.43 -13.55
N SER A 62 -2.43 -2.01 -14.72
CA SER A 62 -2.92 -1.45 -15.99
C SER A 62 -4.28 -2.00 -16.36
N VAL A 63 -4.97 -1.34 -17.31
CA VAL A 63 -6.22 -1.86 -17.91
C VAL A 63 -6.02 -3.20 -18.60
N SER A 64 -4.79 -3.56 -18.96
CA SER A 64 -4.46 -4.85 -19.59
C SER A 64 -4.38 -6.02 -18.60
N TYR A 65 -4.59 -5.78 -17.29
CA TYR A 65 -4.71 -6.87 -16.30
C TYR A 65 -5.88 -7.78 -16.68
N PRO A 66 -5.66 -9.09 -16.88
CA PRO A 66 -6.63 -9.94 -17.57
C PRO A 66 -7.77 -10.47 -16.70
N TYR A 67 -7.79 -10.14 -15.40
CA TYR A 67 -8.79 -10.65 -14.46
C TYR A 67 -9.54 -9.51 -13.77
N ALA A 68 -10.76 -9.79 -13.31
CA ALA A 68 -11.49 -8.84 -12.47
C ALA A 68 -11.00 -8.81 -11.02
N ARG A 69 -10.42 -9.93 -10.54
CA ARG A 69 -10.02 -10.11 -9.14
C ARG A 69 -8.58 -10.57 -9.07
N ILE A 70 -7.89 -10.18 -7.99
CA ILE A 70 -6.58 -10.70 -7.61
C ILE A 70 -6.68 -11.47 -6.31
N PHE A 71 -5.90 -12.56 -6.19
CA PHE A 71 -5.71 -13.34 -4.98
C PHE A 71 -4.24 -13.33 -4.59
N PHE A 72 -3.96 -13.06 -3.32
CA PHE A 72 -2.62 -13.07 -2.77
C PHE A 72 -2.64 -13.38 -1.27
N ASN A 73 -1.55 -13.93 -0.75
CA ASN A 73 -1.31 -14.00 0.69
C ASN A 73 -0.52 -12.79 1.16
N TYR A 74 -0.79 -12.35 2.37
CA TYR A 74 0.18 -11.59 3.14
C TYR A 74 0.62 -12.40 4.38
N TYR A 75 1.86 -12.18 4.77
CA TYR A 75 2.48 -12.75 5.96
C TYR A 75 3.05 -11.60 6.77
N LEU A 76 2.50 -11.36 7.97
CA LEU A 76 3.06 -10.40 8.92
C LEU A 76 4.01 -11.15 9.84
N GLN A 77 5.26 -10.71 9.89
CA GLN A 77 6.34 -11.32 10.65
C GLN A 77 6.85 -10.36 11.74
N ASP A 78 7.24 -10.91 12.87
CA ASP A 78 7.95 -10.17 13.92
C ASP A 78 9.46 -10.10 13.65
N SER A 79 10.20 -9.48 14.57
CA SER A 79 11.67 -9.33 14.46
C SER A 79 12.45 -10.65 14.49
N THR A 80 11.83 -11.75 14.88
CA THR A 80 12.43 -13.09 14.86
C THR A 80 12.22 -13.79 13.52
N GLY A 81 11.38 -13.22 12.65
CA GLY A 81 10.97 -13.82 11.39
C GLY A 81 9.81 -14.81 11.51
N ALA A 82 9.20 -14.90 12.71
CA ALA A 82 8.02 -15.74 12.92
C ALA A 82 6.78 -15.09 12.28
N ASP A 83 6.00 -15.88 11.54
CA ASP A 83 4.70 -15.44 11.04
C ASP A 83 3.71 -15.30 12.21
N ILE A 84 3.31 -14.06 12.49
CA ILE A 84 2.34 -13.74 13.55
C ILE A 84 0.92 -13.56 13.02
N GLU A 85 0.79 -13.29 11.73
CA GLU A 85 -0.49 -13.23 11.01
C GLU A 85 -0.27 -13.69 9.58
N THR A 86 -1.14 -14.55 9.07
CA THR A 86 -1.14 -15.00 7.67
C THR A 86 -2.56 -15.07 7.16
N LYS A 87 -2.83 -14.46 6.02
CA LYS A 87 -4.18 -14.45 5.46
C LYS A 87 -4.17 -14.40 3.95
N LEU A 88 -5.09 -15.17 3.35
CA LEU A 88 -5.45 -15.05 1.95
C LEU A 88 -6.38 -13.86 1.77
N GLU A 89 -5.96 -12.92 0.93
CA GLU A 89 -6.77 -11.78 0.50
C GLU A 89 -7.24 -11.92 -0.93
N SER A 90 -8.40 -11.35 -1.19
CA SER A 90 -8.95 -11.30 -2.53
C SER A 90 -9.60 -9.95 -2.77
N GLN A 91 -9.13 -9.24 -3.81
CA GLN A 91 -9.58 -7.89 -4.11
C GLN A 91 -10.08 -7.80 -5.55
N TYR A 92 -11.22 -7.13 -5.73
CA TYR A 92 -11.66 -6.76 -7.06
C TYR A 92 -10.92 -5.52 -7.53
N LEU A 93 -10.23 -5.64 -8.66
CA LEU A 93 -9.60 -4.52 -9.35
C LEU A 93 -10.53 -3.93 -10.42
N PHE A 94 -11.40 -4.77 -10.98
CA PHE A 94 -12.41 -4.37 -11.95
C PHE A 94 -13.79 -4.95 -11.60
N ASP A 95 -14.82 -4.24 -11.97
CA ASP A 95 -16.18 -4.77 -11.93
C ASP A 95 -16.31 -5.93 -12.94
N ALA A 96 -16.71 -7.10 -12.43
CA ALA A 96 -16.74 -8.33 -13.22
C ALA A 96 -17.78 -8.30 -14.36
N LYS A 97 -18.80 -7.41 -14.29
CA LYS A 97 -19.87 -7.31 -15.28
C LYS A 97 -19.57 -6.26 -16.33
N THR A 98 -19.03 -5.11 -15.90
CA THR A 98 -18.85 -3.94 -16.77
C THR A 98 -17.39 -3.74 -17.20
N GLY A 99 -16.43 -4.39 -16.53
CA GLY A 99 -15.01 -4.16 -16.73
C GLY A 99 -14.51 -2.81 -16.21
N LYS A 100 -15.36 -2.03 -15.51
CA LYS A 100 -14.98 -0.73 -14.95
C LYS A 100 -13.98 -0.92 -13.81
N PRO A 101 -12.84 -0.19 -13.80
CA PRO A 101 -11.89 -0.26 -12.70
C PRO A 101 -12.46 0.36 -11.42
N PHE A 102 -12.13 -0.25 -10.27
CA PHE A 102 -12.49 0.25 -8.93
C PHE A 102 -11.43 1.18 -8.34
N GLY A 103 -10.20 1.13 -8.84
CA GLY A 103 -9.09 1.95 -8.33
C GLY A 103 -9.19 3.41 -8.76
N ASN A 104 -8.34 4.21 -8.14
CA ASN A 104 -8.15 5.59 -8.54
C ASN A 104 -7.36 5.64 -9.85
N SER A 105 -7.84 6.43 -10.81
CA SER A 105 -7.14 6.62 -12.08
C SER A 105 -5.82 7.34 -11.84
N GLY A 106 -4.74 6.72 -12.29
CA GLY A 106 -3.43 7.33 -12.43
C GLY A 106 -3.26 8.02 -13.79
N LEU A 107 -2.05 8.00 -14.32
CA LEU A 107 -1.78 8.48 -15.67
C LEU A 107 -2.12 7.41 -16.71
N GLY A 108 -2.97 7.77 -17.65
CA GLY A 108 -3.32 6.91 -18.80
C GLY A 108 -4.16 5.69 -18.40
N ASP A 109 -3.60 4.50 -18.63
CA ASP A 109 -4.24 3.20 -18.45
C ASP A 109 -3.90 2.53 -17.09
N ILE A 110 -3.44 3.32 -16.10
CA ILE A 110 -2.98 2.82 -14.81
C ILE A 110 -4.01 3.14 -13.72
N TYR A 111 -4.21 2.20 -12.81
CA TYR A 111 -5.10 2.32 -11.67
C TYR A 111 -4.39 1.93 -10.37
N ASP A 112 -4.56 2.75 -9.34
CA ASP A 112 -4.06 2.54 -8.00
C ASP A 112 -5.20 2.10 -7.07
N HIS A 113 -4.97 0.99 -6.36
CA HIS A 113 -5.87 0.44 -5.37
C HIS A 113 -5.18 0.45 -4.01
N SER A 114 -5.92 0.81 -2.97
CA SER A 114 -5.51 0.70 -1.58
C SER A 114 -6.67 0.12 -0.77
N PHE A 115 -6.40 -0.91 -0.03
CA PHE A 115 -7.43 -1.62 0.76
C PHE A 115 -6.83 -2.13 2.09
N PRO A 116 -7.64 -2.14 3.17
CA PRO A 116 -7.14 -2.58 4.46
C PRO A 116 -6.88 -4.10 4.47
N LEU A 117 -5.70 -4.49 4.95
CA LEU A 117 -5.32 -5.88 5.26
C LEU A 117 -5.67 -6.20 6.71
N LEU A 118 -5.27 -5.31 7.63
CA LEU A 118 -5.57 -5.37 9.07
C LEU A 118 -6.07 -4.01 9.54
N THR A 119 -7.12 -4.00 10.35
CA THR A 119 -7.69 -2.77 10.92
C THR A 119 -7.66 -2.85 12.44
N ASN A 120 -7.35 -1.72 13.09
CA ASN A 120 -7.28 -1.62 14.56
C ASN A 120 -6.36 -2.69 15.18
N TYR A 121 -5.28 -3.03 14.48
CA TYR A 121 -4.32 -4.03 14.93
C TYR A 121 -3.39 -3.43 16.00
N GLN A 122 -3.22 -4.13 17.11
CA GLN A 122 -2.31 -3.74 18.18
C GLN A 122 -1.10 -4.67 18.17
N PHE A 123 0.08 -4.09 17.95
CA PHE A 123 1.34 -4.84 18.01
C PHE A 123 1.71 -5.15 19.46
N LYS A 124 2.24 -6.35 19.72
CA LYS A 124 2.61 -6.78 21.07
C LYS A 124 3.84 -6.06 21.61
N HIS A 125 4.78 -5.72 20.74
CA HIS A 125 6.10 -5.19 21.13
C HIS A 125 6.49 -4.02 20.23
N ARG A 126 7.27 -3.10 20.77
CA ARG A 126 8.05 -2.15 20.00
C ARG A 126 9.13 -2.90 19.21
N GLY A 127 9.34 -2.56 17.95
CA GLY A 127 10.40 -3.17 17.15
C GLY A 127 10.10 -3.23 15.67
N ARG A 128 10.91 -4.00 14.96
CA ARG A 128 10.79 -4.21 13.53
C ARG A 128 9.79 -5.32 13.23
N TYR A 129 9.01 -5.09 12.22
CA TYR A 129 8.05 -6.02 11.65
C TYR A 129 8.24 -6.05 10.14
N LYS A 130 7.81 -7.13 9.51
CA LYS A 130 7.89 -7.31 8.08
C LYS A 130 6.56 -7.82 7.55
N ILE A 131 6.11 -7.28 6.41
CA ILE A 131 5.04 -7.88 5.60
C ILE A 131 5.64 -8.42 4.32
N LYS A 132 5.35 -9.67 4.01
CA LYS A 132 5.64 -10.32 2.75
C LYS A 132 4.35 -10.53 1.98
N LEU A 133 4.35 -10.23 0.67
CA LEU A 133 3.23 -10.47 -0.24
C LEU A 133 3.58 -11.59 -1.22
N GLU A 134 2.60 -12.46 -1.51
CA GLU A 134 2.76 -13.59 -2.43
C GLU A 134 1.51 -13.71 -3.29
N GLN A 135 1.65 -13.59 -4.62
CA GLN A 135 0.53 -13.79 -5.52
C GLN A 135 0.10 -15.26 -5.55
N LEU A 136 -1.22 -15.50 -5.55
CA LEU A 136 -1.84 -16.83 -5.59
C LEU A 136 -2.79 -17.00 -6.78
N MET A 137 -2.52 -16.29 -7.86
CA MET A 137 -3.17 -16.51 -9.13
C MET A 137 -2.63 -17.82 -9.73
N ARG A 138 -3.49 -18.55 -10.44
CA ARG A 138 -3.10 -19.84 -11.06
C ARG A 138 -2.29 -19.64 -12.33
N VAL A 139 -1.33 -18.72 -12.30
CA VAL A 139 -0.41 -18.37 -13.38
C VAL A 139 0.96 -18.01 -12.80
N ASP A 140 2.03 -18.45 -13.44
CA ASP A 140 3.39 -18.17 -12.98
C ASP A 140 3.78 -16.69 -13.16
N THR A 141 3.22 -16.07 -14.19
CA THR A 141 3.47 -14.66 -14.55
C THR A 141 2.15 -13.91 -14.64
N LEU A 142 1.88 -13.08 -13.65
CA LEU A 142 0.67 -12.26 -13.54
C LEU A 142 0.88 -10.92 -14.26
N LYS A 143 0.45 -10.86 -15.53
CA LYS A 143 0.60 -9.67 -16.38
C LYS A 143 -0.30 -8.52 -15.92
N GLY A 144 0.13 -7.30 -16.20
CA GLY A 144 -0.64 -6.08 -15.93
C GLY A 144 -0.54 -5.57 -14.48
N ILE A 145 0.28 -6.17 -13.63
CA ILE A 145 0.63 -5.63 -12.31
C ILE A 145 1.93 -4.84 -12.44
N LEU A 146 1.89 -3.56 -12.06
CA LEU A 146 3.01 -2.63 -12.16
C LEU A 146 3.73 -2.44 -10.83
N ALA A 147 3.01 -2.53 -9.73
CA ALA A 147 3.58 -2.46 -8.39
C ALA A 147 2.64 -3.11 -7.37
N VAL A 148 3.23 -3.58 -6.28
CA VAL A 148 2.51 -3.92 -5.05
C VAL A 148 3.20 -3.24 -3.88
N GLY A 149 2.45 -2.95 -2.80
CA GLY A 149 3.03 -2.22 -1.69
C GLY A 149 2.26 -2.39 -0.40
N VAL A 150 2.82 -1.78 0.64
CA VAL A 150 2.25 -1.76 1.99
C VAL A 150 2.32 -0.36 2.55
N ARG A 151 1.25 0.06 3.22
CA ARG A 151 1.18 1.28 4.00
C ARG A 151 0.71 0.96 5.41
N VAL A 152 1.34 1.57 6.40
CA VAL A 152 1.01 1.43 7.81
C VAL A 152 0.65 2.80 8.37
N GLU A 153 -0.53 2.91 8.95
CA GLU A 153 -1.04 4.13 9.57
C GLU A 153 -1.46 3.88 11.01
N LYS A 154 -1.29 4.87 11.87
CA LYS A 154 -1.96 4.86 13.18
C LYS A 154 -3.46 4.99 12.96
N SER A 155 -4.23 4.11 13.58
CA SER A 155 -5.69 4.22 13.56
C SER A 155 -6.09 5.42 14.40
N THR A 156 -6.85 6.34 13.81
CA THR A 156 -7.44 7.46 14.56
C THR A 156 -8.56 6.90 15.44
N PRO A 157 -8.59 7.17 16.75
CA PRO A 157 -9.76 6.83 17.56
C PRO A 157 -11.00 7.50 16.95
N LYS A 158 -12.07 6.72 16.76
CA LYS A 158 -13.37 7.29 16.40
C LYS A 158 -13.99 7.97 17.59
#